data_6b9ed11b838ef680d4df1860471f0a52
#
_entry.id   6b9ed11b838ef680d4df1860471f0a52
#
_cell.length_a   1.000
_cell.length_b   1.000
_cell.length_c   1.000
_cell.angle_alpha   90.00
_cell.angle_beta   90.00
_cell.angle_gamma   90.00
#
_symmetry.space_group_name_H-M   'P 1'
#
loop_
_entity.id
_entity.type
_entity.pdbx_description
1 polymer ?
#
loop_
_entity_poly.entity_id
_entity_poly.type
_entity_poly.pdbx_seq_one_letter_code
_entity_poly.pdbx_strand_id
1 'polypeptide(L)'
;MIFLIFLLDLLTYRMLRYPYFCRVYKEFLSCWLESGIFNLGVWPKKKNDTAQRHNEYETQEQTDQTETQEIHRSQDRDFEAMTKLHIPVMVDEVVRCLAPQKGQIFLDMTFGSGGHTRAILQKESDITLYALDRDPTAYAIAEQLSELYPKQIRAMLGQFSQAEALLMKAGVQPGTLDGVLLDLGCSSMQLDAPERGFSLRKDGPLDMRMDGGRYPDMPTAADVVNALDQQALASILRTYGEEKHAKKIASAIVQARSLYPISRTQQLASIVAGAFPPSAVFARKDLLQRSTHIATKTFQAFRIFVNNELNELYTGLKTAQKFLRPGGRLVALSFHSLEDRIVKRFLLGISMTERSNLSARQKVCNIVIPQFYTLYYAHHDLTRQK
;
A
#
# COMPACT_ATOMS: atom_id res chain seq x y z
N MET A 1 30.20 8.77 0.04
CA MET A 1 30.31 8.14 -1.29
C MET A 1 30.43 6.61 -1.23
N ILE A 2 31.17 6.02 -0.29
CA ILE A 2 31.34 4.56 -0.17
C ILE A 2 30.06 3.86 0.37
N PHE A 3 29.28 4.52 1.21
CA PHE A 3 28.03 3.97 1.77
C PHE A 3 26.88 3.90 0.74
N LEU A 4 26.86 4.80 -0.23
CA LEU A 4 25.87 4.84 -1.32
C LEU A 4 26.10 3.71 -2.34
N ILE A 5 27.36 3.36 -2.57
CA ILE A 5 27.77 2.28 -3.48
C ILE A 5 27.40 0.92 -2.86
N PHE A 6 27.55 0.74 -1.54
CA PHE A 6 27.14 -0.48 -0.84
C PHE A 6 25.62 -0.67 -0.81
N LEU A 7 24.84 0.39 -0.71
CA LEU A 7 23.37 0.31 -0.77
C LEU A 7 22.88 -0.02 -2.20
N LEU A 8 23.51 0.53 -3.21
CA LEU A 8 23.25 0.23 -4.62
C LEU A 8 23.61 -1.22 -4.96
N ASP A 9 24.71 -1.75 -4.43
CA ASP A 9 25.11 -3.16 -4.65
C ASP A 9 24.18 -4.14 -3.93
N LEU A 10 23.69 -3.84 -2.73
CA LEU A 10 22.74 -4.70 -2.01
C LEU A 10 21.36 -4.71 -2.67
N LEU A 11 20.91 -3.57 -3.21
CA LEU A 11 19.65 -3.45 -3.95
C LEU A 11 19.76 -4.15 -5.31
N THR A 12 20.85 -3.97 -6.04
CA THR A 12 21.09 -4.65 -7.31
C THR A 12 21.29 -6.15 -7.15
N TYR A 13 21.97 -6.65 -6.13
CA TYR A 13 22.18 -8.08 -5.90
C TYR A 13 20.90 -8.82 -5.51
N ARG A 14 19.97 -8.18 -4.79
CA ARG A 14 18.65 -8.74 -4.49
C ARG A 14 17.67 -8.67 -5.67
N MET A 15 17.78 -7.67 -6.54
CA MET A 15 16.92 -7.49 -7.72
C MET A 15 17.34 -8.34 -8.93
N LEU A 16 18.62 -8.73 -9.06
CA LEU A 16 19.13 -9.56 -10.14
C LEU A 16 18.53 -10.98 -10.20
N ARG A 17 17.77 -11.40 -9.19
CA ARG A 17 17.02 -12.67 -9.21
C ARG A 17 15.72 -12.64 -10.02
N TYR A 18 15.29 -11.46 -10.52
CA TYR A 18 14.06 -11.31 -11.29
C TYR A 18 14.33 -10.56 -12.61
N PRO A 19 14.67 -11.25 -13.71
CA PRO A 19 15.12 -10.62 -14.96
C PRO A 19 14.15 -9.59 -15.55
N TYR A 20 12.85 -9.75 -15.32
CA TYR A 20 11.81 -8.85 -15.82
C TYR A 20 11.69 -7.56 -15.00
N PHE A 21 11.83 -7.67 -13.68
CA PHE A 21 11.77 -6.52 -12.78
C PHE A 21 13.00 -5.62 -12.90
N CYS A 22 14.17 -6.26 -13.03
CA CYS A 22 15.44 -5.57 -13.16
C CYS A 22 15.49 -4.64 -14.38
N ARG A 23 14.86 -5.04 -15.50
CA ARG A 23 14.92 -4.24 -16.73
C ARG A 23 14.12 -2.95 -16.63
N VAL A 24 12.88 -3.02 -16.11
CA VAL A 24 12.00 -1.85 -15.98
C VAL A 24 12.51 -0.88 -14.91
N TYR A 25 13.00 -1.39 -13.79
CA TYR A 25 13.54 -0.54 -12.71
C TYR A 25 14.93 0.01 -13.08
N LYS A 26 15.74 -0.73 -13.81
CA LYS A 26 17.05 -0.26 -14.31
C LYS A 26 16.87 0.80 -15.40
N GLU A 27 15.87 0.65 -16.27
CA GLU A 27 15.49 1.67 -17.26
C GLU A 27 14.92 2.92 -16.54
N PHE A 28 14.18 2.76 -15.46
CA PHE A 28 13.71 3.86 -14.61
C PHE A 28 14.87 4.62 -13.96
N LEU A 29 15.80 3.92 -13.31
CA LEU A 29 16.98 4.53 -12.68
C LEU A 29 17.90 5.19 -13.71
N SER A 30 18.11 4.57 -14.87
CA SER A 30 18.89 5.12 -15.96
C SER A 30 18.27 6.42 -16.49
N CYS A 31 16.97 6.41 -16.77
CA CYS A 31 16.24 7.59 -17.24
C CYS A 31 16.23 8.71 -16.18
N TRP A 32 16.18 8.36 -14.90
CA TRP A 32 16.24 9.30 -13.79
C TRP A 32 17.62 9.93 -13.61
N LEU A 33 18.67 9.14 -13.79
CA LEU A 33 20.06 9.61 -13.78
C LEU A 33 20.40 10.47 -15.01
N GLU A 34 19.87 10.09 -16.19
CA GLU A 34 20.09 10.82 -17.44
C GLU A 34 19.29 12.13 -17.54
N SER A 35 18.13 12.21 -16.87
CA SER A 35 17.30 13.44 -16.83
C SER A 35 17.87 14.57 -15.98
N GLY A 36 19.02 14.37 -15.32
CA GLY A 36 19.70 15.43 -14.57
C GLY A 36 19.00 15.89 -13.29
N ILE A 37 18.02 15.13 -12.79
CA ILE A 37 17.27 15.43 -11.55
C ILE A 37 18.18 15.36 -10.31
N PHE A 38 19.36 14.73 -10.44
CA PHE A 38 20.45 14.79 -9.45
C PHE A 38 21.41 15.97 -9.68
N ASN A 39 20.90 17.15 -9.98
CA ASN A 39 21.73 18.33 -9.91
C ASN A 39 21.84 18.75 -8.43
N LEU A 40 22.89 18.25 -7.76
CA LEU A 40 23.34 18.71 -6.43
C LEU A 40 23.88 20.14 -6.53
N GLY A 41 23.01 21.08 -6.80
CA GLY A 41 23.34 22.48 -6.96
C GLY A 41 22.22 23.38 -6.46
N VAL A 42 22.33 23.77 -5.19
CA VAL A 42 21.86 25.05 -4.64
C VAL A 42 20.36 25.34 -4.73
N TRP A 43 19.63 24.92 -3.72
CA TRP A 43 18.37 25.59 -3.35
C TRP A 43 18.69 26.90 -2.62
N PRO A 44 18.08 28.03 -2.98
CA PRO A 44 18.27 29.28 -2.24
C PRO A 44 17.67 29.13 -0.84
N LYS A 45 18.52 29.34 0.17
CA LYS A 45 18.09 29.46 1.57
C LYS A 45 17.12 30.63 1.68
N LYS A 46 15.85 30.35 2.07
CA LYS A 46 14.95 31.39 2.53
C LYS A 46 15.58 32.06 3.78
N LYS A 47 15.83 33.35 3.70
CA LYS A 47 16.18 34.16 4.85
C LYS A 47 15.05 34.17 5.86
N ASN A 48 15.32 33.72 7.05
CA ASN A 48 14.49 33.99 8.21
C ASN A 48 14.69 35.44 8.63
N ASP A 49 13.72 36.27 8.39
CA ASP A 49 13.63 37.56 9.05
C ASP A 49 13.06 37.35 10.45
N THR A 50 13.99 37.32 11.41
CA THR A 50 13.69 37.43 12.85
C THR A 50 13.49 38.90 13.17
N ALA A 51 12.27 39.36 13.29
CA ALA A 51 11.97 40.64 13.94
C ALA A 51 11.43 40.33 15.35
N GLN A 52 12.23 40.77 16.30
CA GLN A 52 11.91 40.82 17.73
C GLN A 52 10.64 41.66 17.98
N ARG A 53 9.72 41.15 18.79
CA ARG A 53 8.87 41.96 19.68
C ARG A 53 8.79 41.28 21.03
N HIS A 54 9.39 41.94 22.01
CA HIS A 54 9.20 41.72 23.45
C HIS A 54 7.90 42.41 23.90
N ASN A 55 7.31 41.81 24.94
CA ASN A 55 6.34 42.29 25.92
C ASN A 55 4.86 42.16 25.57
N GLU A 56 4.27 41.23 26.28
CA GLU A 56 3.15 41.40 27.22
C GLU A 56 2.59 40.02 27.58
N TYR A 57 3.08 39.47 28.67
CA TYR A 57 2.51 38.27 29.29
C TYR A 57 2.04 38.66 30.68
N GLU A 58 0.73 38.70 30.83
CA GLU A 58 0.02 38.37 32.04
C GLU A 58 -1.49 38.48 31.75
N THR A 59 -2.24 37.39 31.95
CA THR A 59 -3.69 37.17 31.82
C THR A 59 -4.18 36.38 30.62
N GLN A 60 -3.87 35.07 30.53
CA GLN A 60 -4.59 34.15 29.64
C GLN A 60 -4.47 32.65 30.00
N GLU A 61 -4.30 32.29 31.28
CA GLU A 61 -4.24 30.85 31.66
C GLU A 61 -5.59 30.14 31.85
N GLN A 62 -6.74 30.81 31.79
CA GLN A 62 -8.04 30.16 31.98
C GLN A 62 -8.84 29.92 30.71
N THR A 63 -8.47 30.49 29.58
CA THR A 63 -9.17 30.29 28.29
C THR A 63 -8.58 29.13 27.47
N ASP A 64 -7.31 28.80 27.65
CA ASP A 64 -6.63 27.75 26.85
C ASP A 64 -7.06 26.31 27.18
N GLN A 65 -7.51 26.05 28.42
CA GLN A 65 -7.95 24.71 28.81
C GLN A 65 -9.33 24.32 28.24
N THR A 66 -10.18 25.31 27.96
CA THR A 66 -11.53 25.07 27.42
C THR A 66 -11.48 24.88 25.89
N GLU A 67 -10.66 25.66 25.19
CA GLU A 67 -10.44 25.51 23.76
C GLU A 67 -9.72 24.19 23.40
N THR A 68 -8.73 23.79 24.21
CA THR A 68 -8.03 22.50 24.00
C THR A 68 -8.96 21.32 24.24
N GLN A 69 -9.88 21.38 25.19
CA GLN A 69 -10.87 20.34 25.43
C GLN A 69 -11.97 20.29 24.37
N GLU A 70 -12.36 21.41 23.77
CA GLU A 70 -13.31 21.44 22.66
C GLU A 70 -12.68 20.95 21.34
N ILE A 71 -11.42 21.28 21.10
CA ILE A 71 -10.67 20.77 19.95
C ILE A 71 -10.48 19.24 20.07
N HIS A 72 -10.13 18.71 21.24
CA HIS A 72 -10.08 17.26 21.48
C HIS A 72 -11.45 16.60 21.30
N ARG A 73 -12.53 17.18 21.82
CA ARG A 73 -13.89 16.66 21.65
C ARG A 73 -14.42 16.73 20.22
N SER A 74 -13.98 17.70 19.41
CA SER A 74 -14.33 17.77 17.99
C SER A 74 -13.52 16.74 17.19
N GLN A 75 -12.24 16.56 17.48
CA GLN A 75 -11.39 15.55 16.88
C GLN A 75 -11.86 14.13 17.20
N ASP A 76 -12.31 13.86 18.44
CA ASP A 76 -12.89 12.57 18.84
C ASP A 76 -14.19 12.28 18.10
N ARG A 77 -15.05 13.29 17.89
CA ARG A 77 -16.30 13.14 17.11
C ARG A 77 -16.05 12.92 15.64
N ASP A 78 -15.09 13.62 15.04
CA ASP A 78 -14.70 13.46 13.65
C ASP A 78 -14.00 12.10 13.44
N PHE A 79 -13.20 11.68 14.42
CA PHE A 79 -12.58 10.36 14.44
C PHE A 79 -13.62 9.23 14.56
N GLU A 80 -14.60 9.34 15.47
CA GLU A 80 -15.72 8.39 15.56
C GLU A 80 -16.59 8.40 14.28
N ALA A 81 -16.82 9.56 13.67
CA ALA A 81 -17.58 9.69 12.43
C ALA A 81 -16.85 9.05 11.25
N MET A 82 -15.52 9.26 11.10
CA MET A 82 -14.71 8.62 10.06
C MET A 82 -14.66 7.11 10.23
N THR A 83 -14.62 6.61 11.45
CA THR A 83 -14.56 5.17 11.73
C THR A 83 -15.91 4.46 11.58
N LYS A 84 -17.04 5.18 11.72
CA LYS A 84 -18.41 4.64 11.51
C LYS A 84 -18.80 4.56 10.03
N LEU A 85 -18.08 5.27 9.13
CA LEU A 85 -18.45 5.38 7.72
C LEU A 85 -17.87 4.28 6.83
N HIS A 86 -16.91 3.47 7.32
CA HIS A 86 -16.29 2.43 6.49
C HIS A 86 -16.38 1.06 7.16
N ILE A 87 -17.23 0.19 6.61
CA ILE A 87 -17.29 -1.22 7.03
C ILE A 87 -16.13 -1.95 6.32
N PRO A 88 -15.22 -2.58 7.09
CA PRO A 88 -14.14 -3.37 6.50
C PRO A 88 -14.68 -4.52 5.65
N VAL A 89 -13.96 -4.84 4.58
CA VAL A 89 -14.34 -5.92 3.69
C VAL A 89 -14.26 -7.26 4.45
N MET A 90 -15.35 -8.07 4.39
CA MET A 90 -15.40 -9.42 4.97
C MET A 90 -14.98 -9.48 6.45
N VAL A 91 -15.36 -8.48 7.24
CA VAL A 91 -14.92 -8.34 8.64
C VAL A 91 -15.27 -9.57 9.49
N ASP A 92 -16.48 -10.12 9.33
CA ASP A 92 -16.93 -11.28 10.09
C ASP A 92 -16.15 -12.54 9.71
N GLU A 93 -15.84 -12.71 8.42
CA GLU A 93 -15.02 -13.81 7.92
C GLU A 93 -13.58 -13.70 8.43
N VAL A 94 -13.00 -12.51 8.42
CA VAL A 94 -11.65 -12.26 8.95
C VAL A 94 -11.59 -12.61 10.43
N VAL A 95 -12.53 -12.11 11.25
CA VAL A 95 -12.57 -12.41 12.69
C VAL A 95 -12.79 -13.89 12.95
N ARG A 96 -13.70 -14.53 12.19
CA ARG A 96 -13.94 -15.98 12.29
C ARG A 96 -12.71 -16.80 11.91
N CYS A 97 -11.98 -16.38 10.85
CA CYS A 97 -10.78 -17.08 10.39
C CYS A 97 -9.63 -16.90 11.37
N LEU A 98 -9.40 -15.71 11.88
CA LEU A 98 -8.37 -15.47 12.91
C LEU A 98 -8.74 -16.12 14.24
N ALA A 99 -10.05 -16.21 14.57
CA ALA A 99 -10.62 -16.79 15.79
C ALA A 99 -9.82 -16.42 17.06
N PRO A 100 -9.75 -15.12 17.39
CA PRO A 100 -8.93 -14.64 18.48
C PRO A 100 -9.34 -15.28 19.82
N GLN A 101 -8.35 -15.64 20.62
CA GLN A 101 -8.48 -16.21 21.96
C GLN A 101 -7.65 -15.38 22.93
N LYS A 102 -8.03 -15.45 24.19
CA LYS A 102 -7.35 -14.79 25.30
C LYS A 102 -5.83 -15.03 25.29
N GLY A 103 -5.05 -13.97 25.49
CA GLY A 103 -3.59 -14.00 25.58
C GLY A 103 -2.85 -14.15 24.26
N GLN A 104 -3.56 -14.18 23.12
CA GLN A 104 -2.95 -14.33 21.80
C GLN A 104 -2.35 -13.04 21.28
N ILE A 105 -1.41 -13.19 20.32
CA ILE A 105 -0.67 -12.10 19.69
C ILE A 105 -0.97 -12.07 18.19
N PHE A 106 -1.43 -10.93 17.70
CA PHE A 106 -1.79 -10.71 16.30
C PHE A 106 -0.94 -9.63 15.66
N LEU A 107 -0.78 -9.72 14.33
CA LEU A 107 -0.20 -8.68 13.49
C LEU A 107 -1.20 -8.32 12.39
N ASP A 108 -1.69 -7.09 12.40
CA ASP A 108 -2.38 -6.48 11.27
C ASP A 108 -1.34 -5.71 10.44
N MET A 109 -1.02 -6.19 9.25
CA MET A 109 0.00 -5.59 8.38
C MET A 109 -0.55 -4.46 7.51
N THR A 110 -1.86 -4.23 7.56
CA THR A 110 -2.62 -3.30 6.71
C THR A 110 -3.67 -2.58 7.54
N PHE A 111 -3.22 -1.92 8.61
CA PHE A 111 -4.10 -1.36 9.62
C PHE A 111 -5.18 -0.41 9.04
N GLY A 112 -4.82 0.46 8.07
CA GLY A 112 -5.72 1.40 7.42
C GLY A 112 -6.43 2.31 8.43
N SER A 113 -7.76 2.26 8.46
CA SER A 113 -8.60 2.98 9.46
C SER A 113 -8.83 2.19 10.76
N GLY A 114 -8.26 1.00 10.89
CA GLY A 114 -8.37 0.15 12.08
C GLY A 114 -9.68 -0.62 12.21
N GLY A 115 -10.43 -0.77 11.14
CA GLY A 115 -11.73 -1.46 11.18
C GLY A 115 -11.60 -2.94 11.53
N HIS A 116 -10.72 -3.69 10.91
CA HIS A 116 -10.43 -5.09 11.23
C HIS A 116 -9.84 -5.23 12.64
N THR A 117 -8.86 -4.39 12.99
CA THR A 117 -8.23 -4.37 14.32
C THR A 117 -9.28 -4.20 15.43
N ARG A 118 -10.22 -3.26 15.26
CA ARG A 118 -11.33 -3.07 16.25
C ARG A 118 -12.24 -4.28 16.33
N ALA A 119 -12.58 -4.89 15.20
CA ALA A 119 -13.45 -6.07 15.19
C ALA A 119 -12.78 -7.28 15.90
N ILE A 120 -11.46 -7.44 15.72
CA ILE A 120 -10.67 -8.46 16.41
C ILE A 120 -10.69 -8.21 17.92
N LEU A 121 -10.46 -6.96 18.38
CA LEU A 121 -10.50 -6.57 19.78
C LEU A 121 -11.89 -6.67 20.41
N GLN A 122 -12.94 -6.38 19.65
CA GLN A 122 -14.34 -6.56 20.10
C GLN A 122 -14.67 -8.04 20.33
N LYS A 123 -14.05 -8.94 19.55
CA LYS A 123 -14.24 -10.39 19.71
C LYS A 123 -13.52 -10.94 20.92
N GLU A 124 -12.29 -10.47 21.18
CA GLU A 124 -11.48 -10.85 22.34
C GLU A 124 -10.59 -9.66 22.71
N SER A 125 -10.78 -9.12 23.89
CA SER A 125 -10.09 -7.92 24.37
C SER A 125 -8.75 -8.21 25.06
N ASP A 126 -8.54 -9.43 25.55
CA ASP A 126 -7.29 -9.83 26.20
C ASP A 126 -6.32 -10.44 25.18
N ILE A 127 -5.91 -9.61 24.22
CA ILE A 127 -4.93 -9.93 23.17
C ILE A 127 -3.93 -8.80 23.03
N THR A 128 -2.80 -9.09 22.37
CA THR A 128 -1.86 -8.07 21.89
C THR A 128 -1.91 -8.01 20.36
N LEU A 129 -2.10 -6.83 19.79
CA LEU A 129 -2.17 -6.61 18.36
C LEU A 129 -1.15 -5.57 17.92
N TYR A 130 -0.26 -5.97 17.05
CA TYR A 130 0.68 -5.10 16.35
C TYR A 130 0.00 -4.55 15.11
N ALA A 131 -0.20 -3.22 15.06
CA ALA A 131 -0.87 -2.51 13.99
C ALA A 131 0.16 -1.84 13.08
N LEU A 132 0.47 -2.46 11.96
CA LEU A 132 1.44 -1.96 11.00
C LEU A 132 0.73 -1.30 9.82
N ASP A 133 1.18 -0.11 9.45
CA ASP A 133 0.85 0.50 8.17
C ASP A 133 2.03 1.30 7.63
N ARG A 134 2.11 1.44 6.31
CA ARG A 134 3.10 2.28 5.64
C ARG A 134 2.65 3.73 5.51
N ASP A 135 1.33 3.97 5.54
CA ASP A 135 0.72 5.29 5.42
C ASP A 135 0.81 6.05 6.76
N PRO A 136 1.47 7.23 6.79
CA PRO A 136 1.53 8.04 8.01
C PRO A 136 0.15 8.40 8.58
N THR A 137 -0.86 8.58 7.72
CA THR A 137 -2.23 8.87 8.14
C THR A 137 -2.85 7.69 8.90
N ALA A 138 -2.68 6.48 8.37
CA ALA A 138 -3.12 5.25 9.06
C ALA A 138 -2.35 5.03 10.37
N TYR A 139 -1.05 5.28 10.35
CA TYR A 139 -0.21 5.17 11.56
C TYR A 139 -0.66 6.13 12.66
N ALA A 140 -0.97 7.39 12.34
CA ALA A 140 -1.47 8.36 13.33
C ALA A 140 -2.78 7.87 13.97
N ILE A 141 -3.67 7.24 13.20
CA ILE A 141 -4.89 6.60 13.74
C ILE A 141 -4.53 5.41 14.65
N ALA A 142 -3.54 4.61 14.25
CA ALA A 142 -3.07 3.48 15.08
C ALA A 142 -2.44 3.96 16.40
N GLU A 143 -1.72 5.08 16.41
CA GLU A 143 -1.17 5.70 17.62
C GLU A 143 -2.29 6.15 18.55
N GLN A 144 -3.28 6.90 18.06
CA GLN A 144 -4.44 7.31 18.86
C GLN A 144 -5.19 6.09 19.43
N LEU A 145 -5.37 5.06 18.60
CA LEU A 145 -6.02 3.83 19.08
C LEU A 145 -5.16 3.10 20.13
N SER A 146 -3.84 3.17 20.04
CA SER A 146 -2.93 2.59 21.04
C SER A 146 -2.96 3.31 22.38
N GLU A 147 -3.27 4.61 22.40
CA GLU A 147 -3.48 5.37 23.63
C GLU A 147 -4.77 4.95 24.34
N LEU A 148 -5.83 4.65 23.57
CA LEU A 148 -7.09 4.14 24.10
C LEU A 148 -6.97 2.67 24.59
N TYR A 149 -6.12 1.88 23.95
CA TYR A 149 -5.90 0.46 24.26
C TYR A 149 -4.41 0.16 24.53
N PRO A 150 -3.80 0.76 25.57
CA PRO A 150 -2.35 0.77 25.77
C PRO A 150 -1.74 -0.61 26.09
N LYS A 151 -2.55 -1.57 26.50
CA LYS A 151 -2.11 -2.95 26.74
C LYS A 151 -2.25 -3.84 25.51
N GLN A 152 -3.22 -3.51 24.65
CA GLN A 152 -3.62 -4.36 23.52
C GLN A 152 -2.97 -3.97 22.20
N ILE A 153 -2.83 -2.65 21.91
CA ILE A 153 -2.38 -2.18 20.59
C ILE A 153 -0.95 -1.64 20.64
N ARG A 154 -0.18 -1.98 19.62
CA ARG A 154 1.17 -1.44 19.35
C ARG A 154 1.23 -0.94 17.92
N ALA A 155 1.22 0.39 17.74
CA ALA A 155 1.32 1.01 16.42
C ALA A 155 2.73 0.89 15.87
N MET A 156 2.85 0.58 14.58
CA MET A 156 4.11 0.48 13.85
C MET A 156 4.00 1.16 12.49
N LEU A 157 4.94 2.06 12.16
CA LEU A 157 5.01 2.74 10.87
C LEU A 157 6.08 2.09 9.99
N GLY A 158 5.68 1.45 8.90
CA GLY A 158 6.63 0.83 7.99
C GLY A 158 5.99 0.07 6.84
N GLN A 159 6.80 -0.21 5.82
CA GLN A 159 6.47 -1.11 4.72
C GLN A 159 6.57 -2.56 5.16
N PHE A 160 6.02 -3.50 4.39
CA PHE A 160 6.13 -4.94 4.70
C PHE A 160 7.58 -5.41 4.77
N SER A 161 8.47 -4.86 3.96
CA SER A 161 9.91 -5.13 4.01
C SER A 161 10.58 -4.70 5.32
N GLN A 162 9.98 -3.78 6.04
CA GLN A 162 10.47 -3.29 7.33
C GLN A 162 9.84 -4.03 8.53
N ALA A 163 8.77 -4.81 8.29
CA ALA A 163 7.98 -5.45 9.34
C ALA A 163 8.82 -6.36 10.25
N GLU A 164 9.75 -7.15 9.69
CA GLU A 164 10.64 -8.00 10.48
C GLU A 164 11.45 -7.20 11.49
N ALA A 165 12.11 -6.13 11.04
CA ALA A 165 12.94 -5.29 11.90
C ALA A 165 12.11 -4.56 12.98
N LEU A 166 10.89 -4.11 12.62
CA LEU A 166 9.97 -3.45 13.55
C LEU A 166 9.47 -4.42 14.64
N LEU A 167 9.09 -5.65 14.27
CA LEU A 167 8.66 -6.69 15.20
C LEU A 167 9.80 -7.07 16.16
N MET A 168 11.01 -7.29 15.64
CA MET A 168 12.18 -7.59 16.47
C MET A 168 12.49 -6.45 17.45
N LYS A 169 12.41 -5.19 16.99
CA LYS A 169 12.58 -4.01 17.85
C LYS A 169 11.51 -3.93 18.95
N ALA A 170 10.29 -4.36 18.64
CA ALA A 170 9.19 -4.43 19.61
C ALA A 170 9.27 -5.65 20.55
N GLY A 171 10.31 -6.47 20.44
CA GLY A 171 10.54 -7.66 21.28
C GLY A 171 9.80 -8.92 20.83
N VAL A 172 9.13 -8.90 19.67
CA VAL A 172 8.43 -10.06 19.12
C VAL A 172 9.45 -11.04 18.55
N GLN A 173 9.37 -12.28 18.98
CA GLN A 173 10.26 -13.33 18.49
C GLN A 173 9.64 -14.09 17.30
N PRO A 174 10.44 -14.61 16.36
CA PRO A 174 9.96 -15.52 15.33
C PRO A 174 9.19 -16.71 15.93
N GLY A 175 8.12 -17.11 15.28
CA GLY A 175 7.29 -18.24 15.71
C GLY A 175 6.39 -17.97 16.92
N THR A 176 6.06 -16.71 17.23
CA THR A 176 5.23 -16.36 18.39
C THR A 176 3.86 -15.77 18.07
N LEU A 177 3.64 -15.31 16.83
CA LEU A 177 2.36 -14.76 16.44
C LEU A 177 1.30 -15.84 16.26
N ASP A 178 0.11 -15.61 16.79
CA ASP A 178 -1.06 -16.47 16.65
C ASP A 178 -1.80 -16.22 15.33
N GLY A 179 -1.80 -14.98 14.86
CA GLY A 179 -2.44 -14.61 13.61
C GLY A 179 -1.82 -13.41 12.93
N VAL A 180 -1.89 -13.42 11.59
CA VAL A 180 -1.47 -12.31 10.73
C VAL A 180 -2.56 -11.99 9.74
N LEU A 181 -2.87 -10.71 9.58
CA LEU A 181 -3.83 -10.17 8.61
C LEU A 181 -3.10 -9.33 7.55
N LEU A 182 -3.46 -9.55 6.28
CA LEU A 182 -3.14 -8.69 5.15
C LEU A 182 -4.44 -8.37 4.39
N ASP A 183 -4.90 -7.13 4.47
CA ASP A 183 -5.97 -6.57 3.63
C ASP A 183 -5.33 -5.71 2.54
N LEU A 184 -5.10 -6.32 1.36
CA LEU A 184 -4.23 -5.77 0.34
C LEU A 184 -4.88 -4.63 -0.46
N GLY A 185 -4.08 -3.87 -1.15
CA GLY A 185 -4.52 -2.76 -1.99
C GLY A 185 -4.42 -1.38 -1.29
N CYS A 186 -5.15 -0.40 -1.82
CA CYS A 186 -5.20 0.95 -1.23
C CYS A 186 -6.37 1.07 -0.25
N SER A 187 -6.17 1.83 0.82
CA SER A 187 -7.20 2.09 1.81
C SER A 187 -8.30 3.02 1.27
N SER A 188 -9.50 2.95 1.87
CA SER A 188 -10.58 3.89 1.58
C SER A 188 -10.15 5.35 1.80
N MET A 189 -9.35 5.61 2.85
CA MET A 189 -8.83 6.95 3.15
C MET A 189 -7.96 7.49 2.01
N GLN A 190 -7.11 6.64 1.40
CA GLN A 190 -6.32 7.02 0.23
C GLN A 190 -7.18 7.31 -1.01
N LEU A 191 -8.27 6.55 -1.20
CA LEU A 191 -9.22 6.78 -2.30
C LEU A 191 -10.09 8.02 -2.08
N ASP A 192 -10.42 8.33 -0.84
CA ASP A 192 -11.30 9.44 -0.48
C ASP A 192 -10.59 10.78 -0.43
N ALA A 193 -9.28 10.80 -0.21
CA ALA A 193 -8.42 11.97 -0.20
C ALA A 193 -7.92 12.31 -1.61
N PRO A 194 -8.46 13.34 -2.29
CA PRO A 194 -8.06 13.69 -3.65
C PRO A 194 -6.59 14.07 -3.77
N GLU A 195 -6.01 14.67 -2.74
CA GLU A 195 -4.60 15.06 -2.67
C GLU A 195 -3.63 13.87 -2.70
N ARG A 196 -4.11 12.65 -2.42
CA ARG A 196 -3.30 11.42 -2.47
C ARG A 196 -3.17 10.84 -3.89
N GLY A 197 -4.02 11.24 -4.83
CA GLY A 197 -3.90 10.89 -6.25
C GLY A 197 -4.34 9.47 -6.64
N PHE A 198 -5.05 8.74 -5.80
CA PHE A 198 -5.51 7.36 -6.10
C PHE A 198 -6.86 7.33 -6.83
N SER A 199 -7.69 8.36 -6.69
CA SER A 199 -9.06 8.34 -7.14
C SER A 199 -9.22 8.66 -8.62
N LEU A 200 -10.07 7.89 -9.31
CA LEU A 200 -10.60 8.22 -10.63
C LEU A 200 -11.81 9.17 -10.58
N ARG A 201 -12.44 9.31 -9.41
CA ARG A 201 -13.66 10.11 -9.25
C ARG A 201 -13.38 11.54 -8.81
N LYS A 202 -12.36 11.70 -7.95
CA LYS A 202 -11.96 12.99 -7.37
C LYS A 202 -10.66 13.42 -8.03
N ASP A 203 -10.62 14.66 -8.53
CA ASP A 203 -9.42 15.21 -9.14
C ASP A 203 -8.44 15.69 -8.09
N GLY A 204 -7.18 15.33 -8.25
CA GLY A 204 -6.09 15.69 -7.34
C GLY A 204 -4.72 15.57 -8.01
N PRO A 205 -3.64 15.92 -7.30
CA PRO A 205 -2.28 15.65 -7.75
C PRO A 205 -2.10 14.16 -8.09
N LEU A 206 -1.38 13.85 -9.15
CA LEU A 206 -1.12 12.47 -9.57
C LEU A 206 0.06 11.89 -8.76
N ASP A 207 -0.14 11.68 -7.46
CA ASP A 207 0.90 11.22 -6.52
C ASP A 207 0.97 9.70 -6.44
N MET A 208 -0.03 9.05 -5.91
CA MET A 208 -0.17 7.60 -5.68
C MET A 208 0.86 6.98 -4.73
N ARG A 209 1.65 7.72 -3.96
CA ARG A 209 2.56 7.17 -2.95
C ARG A 209 1.78 6.82 -1.68
N MET A 210 1.76 5.55 -1.30
CA MET A 210 1.11 5.09 -0.07
C MET A 210 1.82 5.61 1.17
N ASP A 211 3.15 5.74 1.12
CA ASP A 211 3.96 6.32 2.21
C ASP A 211 3.80 7.85 2.37
N GLY A 212 3.01 8.50 1.50
CA GLY A 212 2.90 9.96 1.48
C GLY A 212 4.26 10.63 1.24
N GLY A 213 4.57 11.65 2.03
CA GLY A 213 5.83 12.40 1.93
C GLY A 213 7.02 11.82 2.71
N ARG A 214 6.92 10.63 3.31
CA ARG A 214 7.98 10.03 4.15
C ARG A 214 9.31 9.83 3.42
N TYR A 215 9.26 9.56 2.14
CA TYR A 215 10.43 9.33 1.29
C TYR A 215 10.44 10.38 0.18
N PRO A 216 11.14 11.52 0.35
CA PRO A 216 11.16 12.61 -0.62
C PRO A 216 11.64 12.17 -2.02
N ASP A 217 12.57 11.21 -2.06
CA ASP A 217 13.14 10.70 -3.31
C ASP A 217 12.28 9.62 -4.00
N MET A 218 11.16 9.23 -3.39
CA MET A 218 10.23 8.27 -3.99
C MET A 218 9.44 8.97 -5.10
N PRO A 219 9.50 8.46 -6.36
CA PRO A 219 8.79 9.09 -7.47
C PRO A 219 7.28 8.98 -7.30
N THR A 220 6.58 10.03 -7.67
CA THR A 220 5.13 10.06 -7.81
C THR A 220 4.69 9.39 -9.10
N ALA A 221 3.41 9.07 -9.24
CA ALA A 221 2.87 8.61 -10.51
C ALA A 221 3.00 9.69 -11.61
N ALA A 222 2.97 10.98 -11.26
CA ALA A 222 3.24 12.07 -12.20
C ALA A 222 4.68 11.99 -12.74
N ASP A 223 5.67 11.75 -11.89
CA ASP A 223 7.06 11.61 -12.32
C ASP A 223 7.21 10.42 -13.27
N VAL A 224 6.58 9.29 -12.95
CA VAL A 224 6.61 8.08 -13.79
C VAL A 224 6.03 8.34 -15.18
N VAL A 225 4.84 8.96 -15.27
CA VAL A 225 4.19 9.19 -16.59
C VAL A 225 4.89 10.26 -17.42
N ASN A 226 5.58 11.21 -16.78
CA ASN A 226 6.29 12.29 -17.48
C ASN A 226 7.73 11.92 -17.85
N ALA A 227 8.42 11.04 -17.10
CA ALA A 227 9.81 10.70 -17.32
C ALA A 227 10.03 9.47 -18.23
N LEU A 228 9.23 8.41 -18.04
CA LEU A 228 9.50 7.12 -18.72
C LEU A 228 9.15 7.16 -20.21
N ASP A 229 9.92 6.43 -21.02
CA ASP A 229 9.62 6.28 -22.43
C ASP A 229 8.36 5.43 -22.71
N GLN A 230 7.89 5.43 -23.95
CA GLN A 230 6.67 4.72 -24.34
C GLN A 230 6.79 3.20 -24.10
N GLN A 231 7.96 2.61 -24.25
CA GLN A 231 8.16 1.18 -24.10
C GLN A 231 8.10 0.79 -22.63
N ALA A 232 8.70 1.57 -21.74
CA ALA A 232 8.66 1.38 -20.29
C ALA A 232 7.25 1.57 -19.76
N LEU A 233 6.52 2.63 -20.15
CA LEU A 233 5.12 2.83 -19.80
C LEU A 233 4.24 1.67 -20.26
N ALA A 234 4.40 1.19 -21.51
CA ALA A 234 3.65 0.04 -22.01
C ALA A 234 3.98 -1.25 -21.24
N SER A 235 5.23 -1.41 -20.78
CA SER A 235 5.64 -2.54 -19.93
C SER A 235 4.96 -2.49 -18.57
N ILE A 236 4.95 -1.35 -17.90
CA ILE A 236 4.24 -1.13 -16.62
C ILE A 236 2.75 -1.47 -16.77
N LEU A 237 2.09 -0.88 -17.76
CA LEU A 237 0.66 -1.10 -18.01
C LEU A 237 0.33 -2.57 -18.27
N ARG A 238 1.19 -3.29 -18.99
CA ARG A 238 1.00 -4.71 -19.29
C ARG A 238 1.25 -5.57 -18.06
N THR A 239 2.32 -5.31 -17.33
CA THR A 239 2.79 -6.15 -16.22
C THR A 239 1.90 -5.97 -14.99
N TYR A 240 1.60 -4.73 -14.61
CA TYR A 240 0.89 -4.40 -13.37
C TYR A 240 -0.60 -4.12 -13.56
N GLY A 241 -1.02 -3.71 -14.75
CA GLY A 241 -2.43 -3.51 -15.08
C GLY A 241 -3.08 -4.68 -15.81
N GLU A 242 -2.29 -5.66 -16.27
CA GLU A 242 -2.78 -6.68 -17.22
C GLU A 242 -3.57 -6.02 -18.39
N GLU A 243 -3.05 -4.87 -18.85
CA GLU A 243 -3.75 -4.03 -19.83
C GLU A 243 -3.44 -4.48 -21.26
N LYS A 244 -4.46 -4.94 -21.97
CA LYS A 244 -4.32 -5.43 -23.35
C LYS A 244 -3.93 -4.33 -24.34
N HIS A 245 -4.36 -3.10 -24.08
CA HIS A 245 -4.11 -1.93 -24.92
C HIS A 245 -2.93 -1.08 -24.43
N ALA A 246 -2.00 -1.66 -23.68
CA ALA A 246 -0.88 -0.98 -23.04
C ALA A 246 -0.08 -0.08 -24.00
N LYS A 247 0.24 -0.56 -25.21
CA LYS A 247 0.98 0.23 -26.21
C LYS A 247 0.21 1.48 -26.66
N LYS A 248 -1.11 1.36 -26.86
CA LYS A 248 -1.96 2.45 -27.30
C LYS A 248 -2.09 3.53 -26.22
N ILE A 249 -2.28 3.11 -24.96
CA ILE A 249 -2.36 4.02 -23.82
C ILE A 249 -1.01 4.71 -23.59
N ALA A 250 0.11 3.97 -23.63
CA ALA A 250 1.45 4.56 -23.49
C ALA A 250 1.73 5.60 -24.58
N SER A 251 1.34 5.33 -25.83
CA SER A 251 1.46 6.31 -26.93
C SER A 251 0.64 7.57 -26.66
N ALA A 252 -0.60 7.44 -26.19
CA ALA A 252 -1.45 8.59 -25.84
C ALA A 252 -0.84 9.43 -24.71
N ILE A 253 -0.28 8.79 -23.68
CA ILE A 253 0.42 9.48 -22.58
C ILE A 253 1.62 10.27 -23.12
N VAL A 254 2.49 9.65 -23.92
CA VAL A 254 3.68 10.31 -24.47
C VAL A 254 3.30 11.48 -25.39
N GLN A 255 2.27 11.34 -26.21
CA GLN A 255 1.75 12.43 -27.04
C GLN A 255 1.20 13.59 -26.21
N ALA A 256 0.41 13.29 -25.17
CA ALA A 256 -0.20 14.33 -24.33
C ALA A 256 0.86 15.11 -23.54
N ARG A 257 1.82 14.43 -22.91
CA ARG A 257 2.86 15.07 -22.12
C ARG A 257 3.82 15.94 -22.92
N SER A 258 3.93 15.72 -24.23
CA SER A 258 4.75 16.58 -25.10
C SER A 258 4.17 17.98 -25.25
N LEU A 259 2.89 18.17 -24.94
CA LEU A 259 2.22 19.47 -24.94
C LEU A 259 2.25 20.11 -23.56
N TYR A 260 1.84 19.37 -22.53
CA TYR A 260 1.78 19.83 -21.14
C TYR A 260 2.08 18.65 -20.18
N PRO A 261 2.83 18.86 -19.07
CA PRO A 261 3.06 17.84 -18.07
C PRO A 261 1.75 17.29 -17.50
N ILE A 262 1.71 15.98 -17.29
CA ILE A 262 0.57 15.29 -16.69
C ILE A 262 0.77 15.31 -15.18
N SER A 263 -0.01 16.11 -14.48
CA SER A 263 0.15 16.34 -13.04
C SER A 263 -1.10 16.00 -12.20
N ARG A 264 -2.23 15.71 -12.85
CA ARG A 264 -3.50 15.48 -12.17
C ARG A 264 -4.17 14.17 -12.58
N THR A 265 -4.95 13.60 -11.66
CA THR A 265 -5.64 12.31 -11.86
C THR A 265 -6.64 12.36 -13.01
N GLN A 266 -7.48 13.39 -13.08
CA GLN A 266 -8.46 13.51 -14.15
C GLN A 266 -7.83 13.80 -15.52
N GLN A 267 -6.67 14.48 -15.54
CA GLN A 267 -5.90 14.67 -16.77
C GLN A 267 -5.43 13.31 -17.33
N LEU A 268 -4.82 12.46 -16.48
CA LEU A 268 -4.41 11.10 -16.90
C LEU A 268 -5.62 10.25 -17.32
N ALA A 269 -6.72 10.28 -16.55
CA ALA A 269 -7.94 9.55 -16.86
C ALA A 269 -8.53 9.94 -18.22
N SER A 270 -8.57 11.25 -18.52
CA SER A 270 -9.05 11.80 -19.80
C SER A 270 -8.15 11.41 -20.97
N ILE A 271 -6.82 11.43 -20.80
CA ILE A 271 -5.86 10.98 -21.83
C ILE A 271 -6.10 9.51 -22.18
N VAL A 272 -6.26 8.66 -21.15
CA VAL A 272 -6.55 7.23 -21.36
C VAL A 272 -7.90 7.04 -22.04
N ALA A 273 -8.94 7.75 -21.62
CA ALA A 273 -10.27 7.67 -22.22
C ALA A 273 -10.24 8.15 -23.68
N GLY A 274 -9.55 9.26 -23.98
CA GLY A 274 -9.42 9.82 -25.33
C GLY A 274 -8.68 8.89 -26.32
N ALA A 275 -7.93 7.92 -25.82
CA ALA A 275 -7.33 6.90 -26.68
C ALA A 275 -8.38 5.90 -27.24
N PHE A 276 -9.63 5.92 -26.80
CA PHE A 276 -10.66 4.97 -27.18
C PHE A 276 -11.95 5.66 -27.65
N PRO A 277 -12.81 4.96 -28.39
CA PRO A 277 -14.14 5.49 -28.72
C PRO A 277 -14.95 5.77 -27.44
N PRO A 278 -15.83 6.78 -27.41
CA PRO A 278 -16.63 7.11 -26.22
C PRO A 278 -17.42 5.93 -25.65
N SER A 279 -17.93 5.04 -26.51
CA SER A 279 -18.66 3.82 -26.12
C SER A 279 -17.80 2.81 -25.31
N ALA A 280 -16.46 2.88 -25.41
CA ALA A 280 -15.57 1.97 -24.71
C ALA A 280 -15.23 2.43 -23.28
N VAL A 281 -15.47 3.69 -22.92
CA VAL A 281 -15.01 4.29 -21.65
C VAL A 281 -15.56 3.55 -20.43
N PHE A 282 -16.82 3.13 -20.46
CA PHE A 282 -17.47 2.36 -19.40
C PHE A 282 -17.94 0.97 -19.85
N ALA A 283 -17.40 0.45 -20.96
CA ALA A 283 -17.79 -0.85 -21.48
C ALA A 283 -17.19 -2.03 -20.67
N ARG A 284 -16.14 -1.78 -19.90
CA ARG A 284 -15.53 -2.80 -19.04
C ARG A 284 -16.41 -3.04 -17.82
N LYS A 285 -16.45 -4.29 -17.39
CA LYS A 285 -17.17 -4.70 -16.18
C LYS A 285 -16.20 -5.37 -15.22
N ASP A 286 -16.39 -5.13 -13.92
CA ASP A 286 -15.72 -5.89 -12.87
C ASP A 286 -16.37 -7.28 -12.70
N LEU A 287 -15.88 -8.06 -11.76
CA LEU A 287 -16.42 -9.39 -11.45
C LEU A 287 -17.88 -9.34 -10.99
N LEU A 288 -18.34 -8.20 -10.47
CA LEU A 288 -19.73 -7.96 -10.05
C LEU A 288 -20.61 -7.42 -11.18
N GLN A 289 -20.12 -7.44 -12.42
CA GLN A 289 -20.83 -6.88 -13.59
C GLN A 289 -21.09 -5.36 -13.50
N ARG A 290 -20.40 -4.63 -12.60
CA ARG A 290 -20.47 -3.17 -12.50
C ARG A 290 -19.56 -2.55 -13.55
N SER A 291 -20.04 -1.50 -14.22
CA SER A 291 -19.26 -0.76 -15.21
C SER A 291 -18.06 -0.08 -14.55
N THR A 292 -16.87 -0.30 -15.11
CA THR A 292 -15.62 0.30 -14.64
C THR A 292 -15.03 1.22 -15.69
N HIS A 293 -14.44 2.32 -15.24
CA HIS A 293 -13.78 3.26 -16.14
C HIS A 293 -12.59 2.63 -16.85
N ILE A 294 -12.38 2.95 -18.12
CA ILE A 294 -11.31 2.33 -18.93
C ILE A 294 -9.91 2.56 -18.35
N ALA A 295 -9.71 3.67 -17.62
CA ALA A 295 -8.44 4.00 -16.96
C ALA A 295 -8.18 3.20 -15.66
N THR A 296 -9.14 2.42 -15.14
CA THR A 296 -8.98 1.70 -13.86
C THR A 296 -7.70 0.85 -13.81
N LYS A 297 -7.45 0.08 -14.87
CA LYS A 297 -6.22 -0.74 -14.96
C LYS A 297 -4.95 0.08 -15.09
N THR A 298 -5.03 1.25 -15.70
CA THR A 298 -3.90 2.20 -15.80
C THR A 298 -3.54 2.75 -14.43
N PHE A 299 -4.52 3.18 -13.65
CA PHE A 299 -4.32 3.65 -12.28
C PHE A 299 -3.78 2.54 -11.37
N GLN A 300 -4.35 1.34 -11.44
CA GLN A 300 -3.84 0.16 -10.73
C GLN A 300 -2.37 -0.11 -11.09
N ALA A 301 -2.01 -0.05 -12.38
CA ALA A 301 -0.65 -0.33 -12.83
C ALA A 301 0.38 0.65 -12.25
N PHE A 302 0.07 1.96 -12.29
CA PHE A 302 0.96 2.98 -11.73
C PHE A 302 1.02 2.91 -10.21
N ARG A 303 -0.11 2.67 -9.53
CA ARG A 303 -0.16 2.47 -8.08
C ARG A 303 0.76 1.31 -7.64
N ILE A 304 0.60 0.15 -8.24
CA ILE A 304 1.42 -1.04 -7.95
C ILE A 304 2.90 -0.75 -8.21
N PHE A 305 3.21 -0.09 -9.32
CA PHE A 305 4.59 0.23 -9.69
C PHE A 305 5.25 1.22 -8.71
N VAL A 306 4.59 2.36 -8.45
CA VAL A 306 5.09 3.41 -7.54
C VAL A 306 5.36 2.84 -6.14
N ASN A 307 4.45 2.00 -5.65
CA ASN A 307 4.52 1.48 -4.28
C ASN A 307 5.26 0.14 -4.15
N ASN A 308 5.77 -0.41 -5.27
CA ASN A 308 6.43 -1.73 -5.28
C ASN A 308 5.58 -2.85 -4.63
N GLU A 309 4.24 -2.75 -4.77
CA GLU A 309 3.28 -3.53 -3.98
C GLU A 309 3.51 -5.04 -4.04
N LEU A 310 3.85 -5.59 -5.22
CA LEU A 310 3.99 -7.04 -5.39
C LEU A 310 5.23 -7.63 -4.70
N ASN A 311 6.34 -6.89 -4.67
CA ASN A 311 7.53 -7.32 -3.93
C ASN A 311 7.34 -7.15 -2.43
N GLU A 312 6.72 -6.05 -2.01
CA GLU A 312 6.35 -5.82 -0.62
C GLU A 312 5.44 -6.95 -0.13
N LEU A 313 4.39 -7.33 -0.90
CA LEU A 313 3.51 -8.45 -0.57
C LEU A 313 4.30 -9.75 -0.37
N TYR A 314 5.18 -10.10 -1.30
CA TYR A 314 5.97 -11.33 -1.18
C TYR A 314 6.88 -11.31 0.05
N THR A 315 7.47 -10.16 0.37
CA THR A 315 8.30 -9.99 1.57
C THR A 315 7.45 -10.06 2.84
N GLY A 316 6.26 -9.42 2.84
CA GLY A 316 5.29 -9.49 3.94
C GLY A 316 4.84 -10.92 4.25
N LEU A 317 4.53 -11.71 3.21
CA LEU A 317 4.18 -13.12 3.37
C LEU A 317 5.33 -13.94 3.99
N LYS A 318 6.58 -13.66 3.61
CA LYS A 318 7.75 -14.30 4.24
C LYS A 318 7.90 -13.92 5.70
N THR A 319 7.71 -12.65 6.03
CA THR A 319 7.73 -12.17 7.41
C THR A 319 6.61 -12.81 8.21
N ALA A 320 5.39 -12.85 7.67
CA ALA A 320 4.26 -13.53 8.30
C ALA A 320 4.58 -15.00 8.58
N GLN A 321 5.12 -15.73 7.60
CA GLN A 321 5.54 -17.14 7.77
C GLN A 321 6.59 -17.31 8.86
N LYS A 322 7.57 -16.39 8.92
CA LYS A 322 8.66 -16.45 9.90
C LYS A 322 8.16 -16.24 11.33
N PHE A 323 7.22 -15.34 11.53
CA PHE A 323 6.75 -14.94 12.85
C PHE A 323 5.54 -15.71 13.36
N LEU A 324 4.75 -16.33 12.47
CA LEU A 324 3.65 -17.21 12.88
C LEU A 324 4.18 -18.43 13.63
N ARG A 325 3.54 -18.76 14.76
CA ARG A 325 3.77 -20.03 15.45
C ARG A 325 3.18 -21.21 14.69
N PRO A 326 3.61 -22.44 14.96
CA PRO A 326 2.91 -23.63 14.49
C PRO A 326 1.43 -23.60 14.91
N GLY A 327 0.53 -23.81 13.94
CA GLY A 327 -0.92 -23.67 14.15
C GLY A 327 -1.45 -22.23 14.14
N GLY A 328 -0.58 -21.23 13.96
CA GLY A 328 -0.99 -19.84 13.74
C GLY A 328 -1.75 -19.67 12.43
N ARG A 329 -2.46 -18.55 12.27
CA ARG A 329 -3.38 -18.29 11.17
C ARG A 329 -2.95 -17.09 10.34
N LEU A 330 -2.90 -17.27 9.02
CA LEU A 330 -2.68 -16.20 8.06
C LEU A 330 -3.99 -15.92 7.31
N VAL A 331 -4.44 -14.68 7.34
CA VAL A 331 -5.58 -14.22 6.53
C VAL A 331 -5.05 -13.18 5.54
N ALA A 332 -5.33 -13.40 4.25
CA ALA A 332 -4.98 -12.45 3.19
C ALA A 332 -6.20 -12.20 2.31
N LEU A 333 -6.59 -10.93 2.19
CA LEU A 333 -7.62 -10.45 1.27
C LEU A 333 -6.94 -9.85 0.04
N SER A 334 -7.33 -10.25 -1.15
CA SER A 334 -6.78 -9.75 -2.41
C SER A 334 -7.88 -9.18 -3.29
N PHE A 335 -7.57 -8.11 -4.04
CA PHE A 335 -8.55 -7.38 -4.86
C PHE A 335 -8.27 -7.48 -6.36
N HIS A 336 -7.13 -8.05 -6.75
CA HIS A 336 -6.81 -8.30 -8.16
C HIS A 336 -5.95 -9.54 -8.36
N SER A 337 -5.95 -10.02 -9.61
CA SER A 337 -5.32 -11.27 -10.04
C SER A 337 -3.84 -11.40 -9.72
N LEU A 338 -3.09 -10.29 -9.65
CA LEU A 338 -1.66 -10.34 -9.39
C LEU A 338 -1.37 -10.63 -7.90
N GLU A 339 -2.10 -9.99 -6.99
CA GLU A 339 -2.04 -10.30 -5.55
C GLU A 339 -2.45 -11.75 -5.31
N ASP A 340 -3.62 -12.14 -5.84
CA ASP A 340 -4.14 -13.52 -5.76
C ASP A 340 -3.10 -14.55 -6.20
N ARG A 341 -2.44 -14.30 -7.32
CA ARG A 341 -1.42 -15.19 -7.87
C ARG A 341 -0.20 -15.32 -6.95
N ILE A 342 0.25 -14.20 -6.34
CA ILE A 342 1.39 -14.21 -5.43
C ILE A 342 1.05 -14.98 -4.17
N VAL A 343 -0.09 -14.68 -3.54
CA VAL A 343 -0.55 -15.37 -2.33
C VAL A 343 -0.67 -16.88 -2.60
N LYS A 344 -1.38 -17.28 -3.66
CA LYS A 344 -1.54 -18.70 -4.02
C LYS A 344 -0.21 -19.40 -4.29
N ARG A 345 0.71 -18.77 -5.03
CA ARG A 345 2.02 -19.36 -5.30
C ARG A 345 2.84 -19.52 -4.03
N PHE A 346 2.82 -18.49 -3.18
CA PHE A 346 3.50 -18.54 -1.88
C PHE A 346 2.99 -19.70 -1.03
N LEU A 347 1.65 -19.85 -0.92
CA LEU A 347 1.00 -20.92 -0.15
C LEU A 347 1.30 -22.31 -0.67
N LEU A 348 1.43 -22.45 -1.99
CA LEU A 348 1.76 -23.72 -2.64
C LEU A 348 3.27 -24.02 -2.65
N GLY A 349 4.11 -23.17 -2.05
CA GLY A 349 5.57 -23.31 -2.08
C GLY A 349 6.15 -23.20 -3.50
N ILE A 350 5.42 -22.62 -4.45
CA ILE A 350 5.86 -22.48 -5.85
C ILE A 350 6.75 -21.25 -5.97
N SER A 351 7.94 -21.43 -6.52
CA SER A 351 8.85 -20.31 -6.78
C SER A 351 8.19 -19.23 -7.65
N MET A 352 8.41 -17.96 -7.31
CA MET A 352 7.88 -16.83 -8.09
C MET A 352 8.46 -16.76 -9.51
N THR A 353 9.61 -17.40 -9.74
CA THR A 353 10.31 -17.45 -11.05
C THR A 353 9.91 -18.63 -11.93
N GLU A 354 9.21 -19.62 -11.37
CA GLU A 354 8.78 -20.78 -12.14
C GLU A 354 7.63 -20.44 -13.10
N ARG A 355 7.63 -21.07 -14.28
CA ARG A 355 6.51 -20.91 -15.24
C ARG A 355 5.23 -21.52 -14.68
N SER A 356 4.11 -20.87 -14.96
CA SER A 356 2.77 -21.24 -14.43
C SER A 356 2.26 -22.61 -14.88
N ASN A 357 2.90 -23.27 -15.84
CA ASN A 357 2.44 -24.47 -16.52
C ASN A 357 3.11 -25.76 -16.00
N LEU A 358 3.38 -25.84 -14.69
CA LEU A 358 3.77 -27.12 -14.08
C LEU A 358 2.63 -28.12 -14.15
N SER A 359 2.90 -29.35 -14.58
CA SER A 359 1.92 -30.44 -14.54
C SER A 359 1.47 -30.68 -13.09
N ALA A 360 0.24 -31.23 -12.91
CA ALA A 360 -0.28 -31.56 -11.59
C ALA A 360 0.72 -32.43 -10.77
N ARG A 361 1.48 -33.29 -11.44
CA ARG A 361 2.49 -34.17 -10.83
C ARG A 361 3.70 -33.37 -10.33
N GLN A 362 4.17 -32.37 -11.08
CA GLN A 362 5.27 -31.48 -10.67
C GLN A 362 4.84 -30.56 -9.53
N LYS A 363 3.55 -30.15 -9.50
CA LYS A 363 2.99 -29.36 -8.39
C LYS A 363 3.03 -30.13 -7.07
N VAL A 364 2.71 -31.44 -7.10
CA VAL A 364 2.70 -32.29 -5.90
C VAL A 364 4.11 -32.53 -5.35
N CYS A 365 5.13 -32.63 -6.21
CA CYS A 365 6.52 -32.86 -5.76
C CYS A 365 7.15 -31.61 -5.12
N ASN A 366 6.63 -30.41 -5.40
CA ASN A 366 7.18 -29.14 -4.87
C ASN A 366 6.36 -28.60 -3.70
N ILE A 367 5.32 -29.30 -3.25
CA ILE A 367 4.56 -28.92 -2.06
C ILE A 367 5.38 -29.29 -0.83
N VAL A 368 6.29 -28.41 -0.43
CA VAL A 368 6.66 -28.28 0.97
C VAL A 368 5.47 -27.59 1.63
N ILE A 369 4.46 -28.39 2.03
CA ILE A 369 3.40 -27.88 2.89
C ILE A 369 4.12 -27.48 4.19
N PRO A 370 4.14 -26.18 4.56
CA PRO A 370 4.49 -25.83 5.90
C PRO A 370 3.48 -26.52 6.79
N GLN A 371 3.87 -27.52 7.54
CA GLN A 371 2.98 -28.49 8.20
C GLN A 371 2.01 -27.89 9.22
N PHE A 372 1.89 -26.55 9.35
CA PHE A 372 1.27 -25.98 10.54
C PHE A 372 0.54 -24.64 10.35
N TYR A 373 0.09 -24.24 9.16
CA TYR A 373 -0.70 -23.01 9.00
C TYR A 373 -2.10 -23.30 8.49
N THR A 374 -3.11 -22.84 9.23
CA THR A 374 -4.48 -22.79 8.71
C THR A 374 -4.58 -21.54 7.85
N LEU A 375 -4.78 -21.72 6.56
CA LEU A 375 -4.84 -20.66 5.59
C LEU A 375 -6.27 -20.38 5.21
N TYR A 376 -6.70 -19.16 5.43
CA TYR A 376 -7.93 -18.62 4.91
C TYR A 376 -7.57 -17.63 3.81
N TYR A 377 -7.93 -18.00 2.61
CA TYR A 377 -7.82 -17.17 1.43
C TYR A 377 -9.21 -16.74 1.01
N ALA A 378 -9.48 -15.46 1.02
CA ALA A 378 -10.69 -14.90 0.44
C ALA A 378 -10.31 -14.11 -0.82
N HIS A 379 -10.67 -14.64 -1.95
CA HIS A 379 -10.86 -13.85 -3.14
C HIS A 379 -12.22 -13.18 -2.99
N HIS A 380 -12.27 -11.85 -3.09
CA HIS A 380 -13.51 -11.10 -2.96
C HIS A 380 -14.48 -11.50 -4.06
N ASP A 381 -15.21 -12.57 -3.84
CA ASP A 381 -16.39 -12.94 -4.62
C ASP A 381 -17.58 -12.19 -4.03
N LEU A 382 -17.76 -10.96 -4.51
CA LEU A 382 -18.79 -10.00 -4.06
C LEU A 382 -20.22 -10.48 -4.37
N THR A 383 -20.41 -11.73 -4.78
CA THR A 383 -21.73 -12.28 -5.12
C THR A 383 -22.57 -12.69 -3.90
N ARG A 384 -22.04 -12.60 -2.67
CA ARG A 384 -22.72 -13.11 -1.45
C ARG A 384 -23.18 -12.04 -0.45
N GLN A 385 -23.24 -10.76 -0.83
CA GLN A 385 -23.96 -9.76 -0.02
C GLN A 385 -25.27 -9.40 -0.72
N LYS A 386 -26.31 -10.16 -0.46
CA LYS A 386 -27.72 -9.78 -0.54
C LYS A 386 -28.29 -9.74 0.86
#